data_87c3b00a78e04de1435d6721bd7438ff
#
_entry.id   87c3b00a78e04de1435d6721bd7438ff
#
_cell.length_a   1.000
_cell.length_b   1.000
_cell.length_c   1.000
_cell.angle_alpha   90.00
_cell.angle_beta   90.00
_cell.angle_gamma   90.00
#
_symmetry.space_group_name_H-M   'P 1'
#
loop_
_entity.id
_entity.type
_entity.pdbx_description
1 polymer ?
#
loop_
_entity_poly.entity_id
_entity_poly.type
_entity_poly.pdbx_seq_one_letter_code
_entity_poly.pdbx_strand_id
1 'polypeptide(L)'
;CVANNEDSAWLPTRIVNYSLVNQEGELGASNRVITCLYRLKPYTTSVKGVLVYNIYERSIRELINDKSTLNEGNIVIITPEGNVISHVNERLVGTNIGDDEYVRQILDFSGIEGYLIRNNDSGRDLITFYKSDFNDWIYIGTFYVDNLMEKVNRLRQYTIYLSLGLIITGVFISWVISKRLYHPLRKLIQDIKSRKGIDIKSGDTELTILSKAFDSLIQQSDILEKSAESIKEGYLLALL
;
A
#
# COMPACT_ATOMS: atom_id res chain seq x y z
N CYS A 1 -0.66 42.15 -10.72
CA CYS A 1 0.20 41.29 -11.56
C CYS A 1 1.48 41.04 -10.78
N VAL A 2 1.59 39.91 -10.17
CA VAL A 2 2.80 39.48 -9.50
C VAL A 2 3.58 38.64 -10.52
N ALA A 3 4.72 39.15 -10.97
CA ALA A 3 5.61 38.42 -11.82
C ALA A 3 6.92 38.26 -11.09
N ASN A 4 7.18 37.08 -10.58
CA ASN A 4 8.49 36.75 -10.03
C ASN A 4 9.50 36.42 -11.14
N ASN A 5 9.05 36.26 -12.36
CA ASN A 5 9.91 36.15 -13.54
C ASN A 5 9.82 37.45 -14.33
N GLU A 6 10.89 38.18 -14.51
CA GLU A 6 10.91 39.50 -15.16
C GLU A 6 10.24 39.52 -16.56
N ASP A 7 10.06 38.35 -17.17
CA ASP A 7 9.56 38.23 -18.53
C ASP A 7 8.15 37.65 -18.66
N SER A 8 7.54 37.12 -17.61
CA SER A 8 6.18 36.54 -17.65
C SER A 8 5.27 37.02 -16.53
N ALA A 9 3.97 37.12 -16.79
CA ALA A 9 2.94 37.45 -15.82
C ALA A 9 1.71 36.55 -16.01
N TRP A 10 1.19 36.01 -14.91
CA TRP A 10 -0.01 35.21 -14.91
C TRP A 10 -1.20 36.01 -14.38
N LEU A 11 -2.29 35.99 -15.14
CA LEU A 11 -3.56 36.58 -14.75
C LEU A 11 -4.48 35.49 -14.20
N PRO A 12 -5.23 35.78 -13.12
CA PRO A 12 -6.19 34.83 -12.59
C PRO A 12 -7.29 34.50 -13.60
N THR A 13 -8.03 33.43 -13.30
CA THR A 13 -9.12 32.95 -14.15
C THR A 13 -10.16 34.06 -14.37
N ARG A 14 -10.50 34.30 -15.63
CA ARG A 14 -11.50 35.29 -16.05
C ARG A 14 -12.42 34.72 -17.09
N ILE A 15 -13.62 35.26 -17.17
CA ILE A 15 -14.58 34.91 -18.22
C ILE A 15 -14.23 35.76 -19.46
N VAL A 16 -14.05 35.11 -20.60
CA VAL A 16 -13.80 35.77 -21.86
C VAL A 16 -14.99 35.48 -22.78
N ASN A 17 -15.61 36.57 -23.22
CA ASN A 17 -16.74 36.48 -24.18
C ASN A 17 -16.19 36.38 -25.60
N TYR A 18 -15.54 35.26 -25.94
CA TYR A 18 -15.29 34.95 -27.34
C TYR A 18 -16.44 34.11 -27.86
N SER A 19 -17.08 34.55 -28.92
CA SER A 19 -17.91 33.69 -29.77
C SER A 19 -17.03 32.74 -30.54
N LEU A 20 -16.30 31.85 -29.88
CA LEU A 20 -15.63 30.75 -30.54
C LEU A 20 -16.71 29.70 -30.80
N VAL A 21 -17.24 29.76 -32.02
CA VAL A 21 -18.00 28.66 -32.62
C VAL A 21 -17.02 27.51 -32.79
N ASN A 22 -17.16 26.46 -32.01
CA ASN A 22 -16.45 25.22 -32.25
C ASN A 22 -16.77 24.73 -33.65
N GLN A 23 -15.91 23.93 -34.28
CA GLN A 23 -16.16 23.34 -35.61
C GLN A 23 -17.47 22.53 -35.66
N GLU A 24 -18.12 22.29 -34.54
CA GLU A 24 -19.41 21.60 -34.39
C GLU A 24 -20.59 22.55 -34.11
N GLY A 25 -20.38 23.87 -34.09
CA GLY A 25 -21.46 24.87 -33.95
C GLY A 25 -22.05 24.99 -32.56
N GLU A 26 -21.52 24.33 -31.56
CA GLU A 26 -21.96 24.46 -30.15
C GLU A 26 -21.28 25.66 -29.48
N LEU A 27 -22.10 26.51 -28.82
CA LEU A 27 -21.60 27.51 -27.88
C LEU A 27 -21.00 26.76 -26.69
N GLY A 28 -19.66 26.60 -26.69
CA GLY A 28 -18.94 25.87 -25.67
C GLY A 28 -19.18 26.46 -24.31
N ALA A 29 -19.67 25.64 -23.39
CA ALA A 29 -19.84 25.94 -21.98
C ALA A 29 -18.53 26.49 -21.38
N SER A 30 -18.67 27.64 -20.68
CA SER A 30 -17.64 28.28 -19.86
C SER A 30 -16.34 28.70 -20.58
N ASN A 31 -16.36 29.91 -21.09
CA ASN A 31 -15.17 30.61 -21.62
C ASN A 31 -14.25 31.12 -20.48
N ARG A 32 -13.99 30.31 -19.47
CA ARG A 32 -13.04 30.66 -18.40
C ARG A 32 -11.64 30.35 -18.86
N VAL A 33 -10.80 31.39 -18.88
CA VAL A 33 -9.40 31.27 -19.31
C VAL A 33 -8.45 31.84 -18.24
N ILE A 34 -7.32 31.21 -18.16
CA ILE A 34 -6.15 31.69 -17.45
C ILE A 34 -5.20 32.24 -18.48
N THR A 35 -4.69 33.45 -18.27
CA THR A 35 -3.87 34.12 -19.26
C THR A 35 -2.44 34.24 -18.79
N CYS A 36 -1.50 33.76 -19.59
CA CYS A 36 -0.09 34.00 -19.42
C CYS A 36 0.36 35.08 -20.42
N LEU A 37 1.00 36.10 -19.89
CA LEU A 37 1.61 37.22 -20.66
C LEU A 37 3.12 36.99 -20.69
N TYR A 38 3.72 36.94 -21.86
CA TYR A 38 5.15 36.80 -22.02
C TYR A 38 5.74 38.01 -22.77
N ARG A 39 6.73 38.69 -22.18
CA ARG A 39 7.37 39.86 -22.78
C ARG A 39 8.38 39.43 -23.84
N LEU A 40 8.23 39.96 -25.04
CA LEU A 40 9.16 39.74 -26.15
C LEU A 40 10.26 40.82 -26.14
N LYS A 41 11.46 40.44 -25.79
CA LYS A 41 12.66 41.30 -25.79
C LYS A 41 13.74 40.75 -26.73
N PRO A 42 13.61 40.91 -28.06
CA PRO A 42 14.57 40.31 -28.96
C PRO A 42 15.85 41.08 -29.02
N TYR A 43 16.83 41.00 -28.25
CA TYR A 43 18.15 41.64 -28.30
C TYR A 43 18.27 43.06 -27.74
N THR A 44 17.24 43.68 -27.19
CA THR A 44 17.31 45.03 -26.60
C THR A 44 16.56 45.10 -25.29
N THR A 45 16.91 46.08 -24.43
CA THR A 45 16.24 46.32 -23.13
C THR A 45 14.80 46.84 -23.25
N SER A 46 14.35 47.23 -24.46
CA SER A 46 13.00 47.71 -24.68
C SER A 46 12.04 46.58 -25.07
N VAL A 47 10.88 46.49 -24.41
CA VAL A 47 9.81 45.56 -24.75
C VAL A 47 9.25 45.91 -26.13
N LYS A 48 9.33 45.00 -27.11
CA LYS A 48 8.80 45.19 -28.46
C LYS A 48 7.43 44.52 -28.71
N GLY A 49 6.99 43.70 -27.79
CA GLY A 49 5.71 43.04 -27.88
C GLY A 49 5.41 42.20 -26.65
N VAL A 50 4.16 41.72 -26.58
CA VAL A 50 3.70 40.80 -25.55
C VAL A 50 3.01 39.64 -26.25
N LEU A 51 3.43 38.43 -25.93
CA LEU A 51 2.74 37.21 -26.35
C LEU A 51 1.71 36.84 -25.29
N VAL A 52 0.49 36.61 -25.72
CA VAL A 52 -0.64 36.30 -24.84
C VAL A 52 -1.08 34.87 -25.07
N TYR A 53 -0.98 34.04 -24.06
CA TYR A 53 -1.50 32.67 -24.04
C TYR A 53 -2.74 32.60 -23.19
N ASN A 54 -3.84 32.13 -23.76
CA ASN A 54 -5.05 31.81 -23.03
C ASN A 54 -5.18 30.30 -22.88
N ILE A 55 -5.20 29.81 -21.66
CA ILE A 55 -5.36 28.40 -21.32
C ILE A 55 -6.80 28.26 -20.77
N TYR A 56 -7.54 27.31 -21.29
CA TYR A 56 -8.87 27.01 -20.74
C TYR A 56 -8.74 26.41 -19.34
N GLU A 57 -9.45 26.98 -18.36
CA GLU A 57 -9.48 26.48 -16.99
C GLU A 57 -9.94 25.01 -16.95
N ARG A 58 -10.89 24.64 -17.81
CA ARG A 58 -11.39 23.28 -17.93
C ARG A 58 -10.27 22.27 -18.22
N SER A 59 -9.31 22.61 -19.08
CA SER A 59 -8.17 21.72 -19.39
C SER A 59 -7.29 21.47 -18.16
N ILE A 60 -7.06 22.50 -17.34
CA ILE A 60 -6.32 22.34 -16.08
C ILE A 60 -7.12 21.48 -15.11
N ARG A 61 -8.41 21.75 -14.96
CA ARG A 61 -9.32 20.99 -14.09
C ARG A 61 -9.39 19.51 -14.46
N GLU A 62 -9.51 19.18 -15.73
CA GLU A 62 -9.49 17.81 -16.23
C GLU A 62 -8.16 17.11 -15.93
N LEU A 63 -7.05 17.80 -16.10
CA LEU A 63 -5.72 17.28 -15.84
C LEU A 63 -5.49 17.00 -14.32
N ILE A 64 -6.05 17.84 -13.45
CA ILE A 64 -6.02 17.67 -12.02
C ILE A 64 -6.90 16.48 -11.59
N ASN A 65 -8.10 16.38 -12.17
CA ASN A 65 -9.04 15.29 -11.86
C ASN A 65 -8.57 13.92 -12.34
N ASP A 66 -7.95 13.87 -13.53
CA ASP A 66 -7.46 12.61 -14.10
C ASP A 66 -6.29 12.04 -13.26
N LYS A 67 -5.48 12.90 -12.68
CA LYS A 67 -4.39 12.52 -11.78
C LYS A 67 -4.83 12.25 -10.34
N SER A 68 -5.99 12.71 -9.94
CA SER A 68 -6.61 12.35 -8.65
C SER A 68 -7.21 10.94 -8.71
N THR A 69 -6.42 9.96 -9.08
CA THR A 69 -6.74 8.52 -8.97
C THR A 69 -7.09 8.08 -7.54
N LEU A 70 -6.95 8.98 -6.60
CA LEU A 70 -7.52 8.87 -5.26
C LEU A 70 -8.91 9.54 -5.31
N ASN A 71 -9.95 8.77 -5.54
CA ASN A 71 -11.38 9.18 -5.48
C ASN A 71 -11.79 9.83 -4.13
N GLU A 72 -10.87 10.37 -3.36
CA GLU A 72 -11.01 10.72 -1.96
C GLU A 72 -10.39 12.07 -1.62
N GLY A 73 -10.06 12.90 -2.62
CA GLY A 73 -9.48 14.21 -2.40
C GLY A 73 -9.90 15.24 -3.43
N ASN A 74 -9.81 16.51 -3.05
CA ASN A 74 -10.00 17.66 -3.93
C ASN A 74 -8.69 18.42 -4.07
N ILE A 75 -8.39 18.88 -5.29
CA ILE A 75 -7.28 19.79 -5.53
C ILE A 75 -7.88 21.14 -5.92
N VAL A 76 -7.41 22.19 -5.27
CA VAL A 76 -7.70 23.58 -5.60
C VAL A 76 -6.41 24.33 -5.90
N ILE A 77 -6.42 25.21 -6.89
CA ILE A 77 -5.35 26.12 -7.21
C ILE A 77 -5.81 27.52 -6.88
N ILE A 78 -5.03 28.25 -6.11
CA ILE A 78 -5.34 29.62 -5.70
C ILE A 78 -4.17 30.57 -6.00
N THR A 79 -4.47 31.86 -6.06
CA THR A 79 -3.45 32.93 -6.05
C THR A 79 -3.00 33.21 -4.62
N PRO A 80 -1.88 33.95 -4.42
CA PRO A 80 -1.47 34.44 -3.09
C PRO A 80 -2.51 35.28 -2.36
N GLU A 81 -3.43 35.89 -3.09
CA GLU A 81 -4.55 36.67 -2.51
C GLU A 81 -5.77 35.79 -2.16
N GLY A 82 -5.68 34.46 -2.37
CA GLY A 82 -6.75 33.51 -2.06
C GLY A 82 -7.80 33.35 -3.15
N ASN A 83 -7.61 33.92 -4.36
CA ASN A 83 -8.55 33.76 -5.46
C ASN A 83 -8.43 32.38 -6.11
N VAL A 84 -9.53 31.65 -6.27
CA VAL A 84 -9.56 30.32 -6.87
C VAL A 84 -9.33 30.40 -8.37
N ILE A 85 -8.25 29.79 -8.84
CA ILE A 85 -7.89 29.69 -10.26
C ILE A 85 -8.54 28.47 -10.90
N SER A 86 -8.52 27.33 -10.23
CA SER A 86 -9.12 26.08 -10.69
C SER A 86 -9.60 25.24 -9.51
N HIS A 87 -10.75 24.60 -9.66
CA HIS A 87 -11.37 23.74 -8.66
C HIS A 87 -12.29 22.73 -9.32
N VAL A 88 -12.42 21.51 -8.72
CA VAL A 88 -13.36 20.48 -9.18
C VAL A 88 -14.79 21.02 -9.29
N ASN A 89 -15.23 21.82 -8.30
CA ASN A 89 -16.49 22.54 -8.36
C ASN A 89 -16.29 23.86 -9.10
N GLU A 90 -16.82 23.91 -10.29
CA GLU A 90 -16.72 25.07 -11.21
C GLU A 90 -17.30 26.37 -10.64
N ARG A 91 -18.24 26.27 -9.69
CA ARG A 91 -18.87 27.44 -9.06
C ARG A 91 -17.92 28.22 -8.15
N LEU A 92 -16.86 27.57 -7.65
CA LEU A 92 -15.85 28.18 -6.80
C LEU A 92 -14.76 28.89 -7.60
N VAL A 93 -14.63 28.59 -8.90
CA VAL A 93 -13.60 29.23 -9.74
C VAL A 93 -13.88 30.72 -9.88
N GLY A 94 -12.89 31.54 -9.52
CA GLY A 94 -12.97 32.99 -9.49
C GLY A 94 -13.53 33.57 -8.18
N THR A 95 -13.91 32.74 -7.20
CA THR A 95 -14.25 33.22 -5.85
C THR A 95 -12.97 33.39 -5.01
N ASN A 96 -13.04 34.14 -3.94
CA ASN A 96 -11.96 34.26 -2.98
C ASN A 96 -12.26 33.40 -1.76
N ILE A 97 -11.32 32.53 -1.38
CA ILE A 97 -11.35 31.65 -0.20
C ILE A 97 -10.24 31.99 0.81
N GLY A 98 -9.59 33.15 0.66
CA GLY A 98 -8.52 33.59 1.54
C GLY A 98 -8.93 33.78 3.00
N ASP A 99 -10.23 33.97 3.25
CA ASP A 99 -10.80 34.10 4.61
C ASP A 99 -11.01 32.76 5.31
N ASP A 100 -10.97 31.64 4.59
CA ASP A 100 -11.04 30.32 5.20
C ASP A 100 -9.83 30.10 6.11
N GLU A 101 -10.08 29.61 7.31
CA GLU A 101 -9.06 29.46 8.35
C GLU A 101 -7.82 28.66 7.87
N TYR A 102 -8.05 27.54 7.19
CA TYR A 102 -6.96 26.69 6.69
C TYR A 102 -6.18 27.35 5.55
N VAL A 103 -6.87 28.16 4.69
CA VAL A 103 -6.20 28.90 3.61
C VAL A 103 -5.35 30.00 4.20
N ARG A 104 -5.84 30.73 5.19
CA ARG A 104 -5.07 31.76 5.89
C ARG A 104 -3.80 31.19 6.52
N GLN A 105 -3.91 30.05 7.19
CA GLN A 105 -2.72 29.36 7.75
C GLN A 105 -1.69 28.99 6.66
N ILE A 106 -2.16 28.58 5.47
CA ILE A 106 -1.29 28.28 4.33
C ILE A 106 -0.64 29.57 3.78
N LEU A 107 -1.41 30.62 3.64
CA LEU A 107 -0.90 31.91 3.13
C LEU A 107 0.19 32.48 4.06
N ASP A 108 -0.06 32.44 5.37
CA ASP A 108 0.86 32.95 6.40
C ASP A 108 2.10 32.06 6.60
N PHE A 109 2.07 30.83 6.10
CA PHE A 109 3.19 29.90 6.23
C PHE A 109 4.37 30.34 5.35
N SER A 110 5.56 30.49 5.95
CA SER A 110 6.76 30.98 5.26
C SER A 110 7.47 29.96 4.38
N GLY A 111 7.12 28.66 4.48
CA GLY A 111 7.71 27.60 3.67
C GLY A 111 7.03 27.45 2.30
N ILE A 112 7.72 26.76 1.38
CA ILE A 112 7.24 26.48 0.03
C ILE A 112 6.18 25.35 0.03
N GLU A 113 6.32 24.38 0.93
CA GLU A 113 5.43 23.23 1.03
C GLU A 113 5.14 22.87 2.48
N GLY A 114 4.03 22.19 2.70
CA GLY A 114 3.65 21.75 4.03
C GLY A 114 2.36 20.95 4.05
N TYR A 115 1.92 20.62 5.26
CA TYR A 115 0.63 19.98 5.48
C TYR A 115 -0.02 20.49 6.76
N LEU A 116 -1.35 20.39 6.77
CA LEU A 116 -2.20 20.70 7.92
C LEU A 116 -3.17 19.54 8.14
N ILE A 117 -3.54 19.30 9.39
CA ILE A 117 -4.60 18.35 9.73
C ILE A 117 -5.76 19.18 10.28
N ARG A 118 -6.90 19.10 9.60
CA ARG A 118 -8.14 19.77 10.02
C ARG A 118 -9.13 18.72 10.52
N ASN A 119 -9.66 18.94 11.71
CA ASN A 119 -10.77 18.17 12.23
C ASN A 119 -12.08 18.90 11.89
N ASN A 120 -12.99 18.23 11.24
CA ASN A 120 -14.34 18.72 10.95
C ASN A 120 -15.40 17.73 11.44
N ASP A 121 -16.66 18.09 11.36
CA ASP A 121 -17.78 17.23 11.80
C ASP A 121 -17.88 15.92 11.01
N SER A 122 -17.28 15.87 9.83
CA SER A 122 -17.26 14.70 8.94
C SER A 122 -16.02 13.83 9.10
N GLY A 123 -15.05 14.23 9.95
CA GLY A 123 -13.82 13.48 10.19
C GLY A 123 -12.56 14.32 10.10
N ARG A 124 -11.45 13.69 9.78
CA ARG A 124 -10.12 14.33 9.65
C ARG A 124 -9.76 14.52 8.19
N ASP A 125 -9.40 15.75 7.84
CA ASP A 125 -8.85 16.10 6.54
C ASP A 125 -7.34 16.32 6.65
N LEU A 126 -6.59 15.69 5.75
CA LEU A 126 -5.20 16.02 5.50
C LEU A 126 -5.15 17.04 4.36
N ILE A 127 -4.69 18.22 4.64
CA ILE A 127 -4.52 19.31 3.67
C ILE A 127 -3.02 19.44 3.40
N THR A 128 -2.62 19.22 2.16
CA THR A 128 -1.23 19.44 1.70
C THR A 128 -1.18 20.64 0.79
N PHE A 129 -0.10 21.36 0.78
CA PHE A 129 0.05 22.51 -0.10
C PHE A 129 1.47 22.65 -0.64
N TYR A 130 1.55 23.29 -1.81
CA TYR A 130 2.79 23.64 -2.48
C TYR A 130 2.65 25.03 -3.12
N LYS A 131 3.59 25.93 -2.82
CA LYS A 131 3.70 27.28 -3.39
C LYS A 131 4.69 27.24 -4.55
N SER A 132 4.23 27.52 -5.75
CA SER A 132 5.04 27.45 -6.96
C SER A 132 5.86 28.72 -7.18
N ASP A 133 7.14 28.58 -7.36
CA ASP A 133 8.06 29.70 -7.72
C ASP A 133 7.88 30.17 -9.17
N PHE A 134 7.19 29.37 -10.01
CA PHE A 134 7.05 29.67 -11.43
C PHE A 134 5.93 30.67 -11.73
N ASN A 135 4.81 30.57 -11.00
CA ASN A 135 3.62 31.36 -11.25
C ASN A 135 2.99 31.95 -9.99
N ASP A 136 3.66 31.81 -8.85
CA ASP A 136 3.22 32.21 -7.50
C ASP A 136 1.89 31.54 -7.05
N TRP A 137 1.44 30.52 -7.77
CA TRP A 137 0.21 29.82 -7.41
C TRP A 137 0.43 28.85 -6.27
N ILE A 138 -0.63 28.65 -5.51
CA ILE A 138 -0.65 27.71 -4.40
C ILE A 138 -1.57 26.56 -4.78
N TYR A 139 -0.98 25.37 -4.80
CA TYR A 139 -1.69 24.11 -5.04
C TYR A 139 -2.05 23.50 -3.70
N ILE A 140 -3.34 23.30 -3.45
CA ILE A 140 -3.84 22.76 -2.19
C ILE A 140 -4.57 21.46 -2.50
N GLY A 141 -4.09 20.35 -1.91
CA GLY A 141 -4.74 19.04 -1.96
C GLY A 141 -5.41 18.74 -0.63
N THR A 142 -6.71 18.44 -0.64
CA THR A 142 -7.46 18.01 0.55
C THR A 142 -7.80 16.54 0.42
N PHE A 143 -7.40 15.71 1.39
CA PHE A 143 -7.64 14.26 1.43
C PHE A 143 -8.45 13.89 2.66
N TYR A 144 -9.50 13.11 2.49
CA TYR A 144 -10.36 12.63 3.57
C TYR A 144 -9.72 11.40 4.23
N VAL A 145 -9.05 11.60 5.38
CA VAL A 145 -8.27 10.54 6.05
C VAL A 145 -9.13 9.38 6.49
N ASP A 146 -10.36 9.64 6.94
CA ASP A 146 -11.23 8.59 7.45
C ASP A 146 -11.72 7.64 6.34
N ASN A 147 -11.93 8.12 5.12
CA ASN A 147 -12.22 7.28 3.96
C ASN A 147 -11.04 6.37 3.60
N LEU A 148 -9.82 6.87 3.70
CA LEU A 148 -8.59 6.08 3.51
C LEU A 148 -8.46 5.02 4.61
N MET A 149 -8.78 5.39 5.86
CA MET A 149 -8.71 4.47 7.01
C MET A 149 -9.76 3.36 6.95
N GLU A 150 -10.93 3.59 6.37
CA GLU A 150 -11.94 2.54 6.19
C GLU A 150 -11.41 1.40 5.30
N LYS A 151 -10.76 1.72 4.20
CA LYS A 151 -10.13 0.72 3.31
C LYS A 151 -9.02 -0.05 4.04
N VAL A 152 -8.17 0.66 4.79
CA VAL A 152 -7.09 0.05 5.59
C VAL A 152 -7.67 -0.86 6.68
N ASN A 153 -8.73 -0.43 7.39
CA ASN A 153 -9.38 -1.23 8.41
C ASN A 153 -10.00 -2.50 7.83
N ARG A 154 -10.61 -2.42 6.67
CA ARG A 154 -11.16 -3.59 5.95
C ARG A 154 -10.07 -4.59 5.58
N LEU A 155 -8.95 -4.13 5.02
CA LEU A 155 -7.79 -4.97 4.74
C LEU A 155 -7.22 -5.61 6.01
N ARG A 156 -7.11 -4.86 7.10
CA ARG A 156 -6.67 -5.37 8.40
C ARG A 156 -7.57 -6.49 8.90
N GLN A 157 -8.89 -6.35 8.79
CA GLN A 157 -9.84 -7.40 9.17
C GLN A 157 -9.64 -8.67 8.34
N TYR A 158 -9.50 -8.56 7.02
CA TYR A 158 -9.22 -9.73 6.17
C TYR A 158 -7.92 -10.42 6.55
N THR A 159 -6.87 -9.67 6.86
CA THR A 159 -5.58 -10.23 7.30
C THR A 159 -5.72 -10.99 8.63
N ILE A 160 -6.48 -10.45 9.58
CA ILE A 160 -6.75 -11.11 10.86
C ILE A 160 -7.53 -12.42 10.65
N TYR A 161 -8.60 -12.41 9.83
CA TYR A 161 -9.38 -13.62 9.56
C TYR A 161 -8.56 -14.68 8.83
N LEU A 162 -7.73 -14.29 7.87
CA LEU A 162 -6.83 -15.20 7.15
C LEU A 162 -5.82 -15.84 8.10
N SER A 163 -5.19 -15.05 8.95
CA SER A 163 -4.21 -15.52 9.93
C SER A 163 -4.85 -16.48 10.94
N LEU A 164 -6.06 -16.17 11.45
CA LEU A 164 -6.80 -17.04 12.34
C LEU A 164 -7.16 -18.38 11.66
N GLY A 165 -7.60 -18.33 10.40
CA GLY A 165 -7.88 -19.52 9.59
C GLY A 165 -6.66 -20.43 9.42
N LEU A 166 -5.48 -19.84 9.16
CA LEU A 166 -4.23 -20.59 9.05
C LEU A 166 -3.85 -21.26 10.37
N ILE A 167 -4.00 -20.56 11.50
CA ILE A 167 -3.71 -21.12 12.83
C ILE A 167 -4.64 -22.31 13.12
N ILE A 168 -5.95 -22.15 12.91
CA ILE A 168 -6.93 -23.22 13.12
C ILE A 168 -6.59 -24.43 12.23
N THR A 169 -6.28 -24.20 10.97
CA THR A 169 -5.91 -25.25 10.02
C THR A 169 -4.63 -25.97 10.47
N GLY A 170 -3.61 -25.23 10.92
CA GLY A 170 -2.37 -25.80 11.44
C GLY A 170 -2.59 -26.66 12.68
N VAL A 171 -3.40 -26.20 13.62
CA VAL A 171 -3.78 -26.97 14.82
C VAL A 171 -4.56 -28.24 14.43
N PHE A 172 -5.50 -28.12 13.49
CA PHE A 172 -6.28 -29.26 13.00
C PHE A 172 -5.40 -30.32 12.33
N ILE A 173 -4.50 -29.91 11.46
CA ILE A 173 -3.54 -30.81 10.79
C ILE A 173 -2.65 -31.48 11.85
N SER A 174 -2.10 -30.73 12.79
CA SER A 174 -1.29 -31.24 13.88
C SER A 174 -2.04 -32.28 14.71
N TRP A 175 -3.31 -32.02 15.02
CA TRP A 175 -4.15 -32.96 15.76
C TRP A 175 -4.43 -34.25 14.98
N VAL A 176 -4.72 -34.16 13.68
CA VAL A 176 -4.93 -35.33 12.81
C VAL A 176 -3.66 -36.19 12.70
N ILE A 177 -2.51 -35.54 12.47
CA ILE A 177 -1.21 -36.21 12.38
C ILE A 177 -0.87 -36.87 13.71
N SER A 178 -1.06 -36.17 14.83
CA SER A 178 -0.84 -36.70 16.16
C SER A 178 -1.68 -37.97 16.42
N LYS A 179 -2.98 -37.92 16.14
CA LYS A 179 -3.84 -39.13 16.29
C LYS A 179 -3.42 -40.26 15.36
N ARG A 180 -3.07 -39.96 14.13
CA ARG A 180 -2.78 -41.01 13.12
C ARG A 180 -1.44 -41.70 13.34
N LEU A 181 -0.43 -40.95 13.82
CA LEU A 181 0.92 -41.45 14.09
C LEU A 181 1.04 -42.09 15.50
N TYR A 182 0.47 -41.44 16.53
CA TYR A 182 0.62 -41.96 17.91
C TYR A 182 -0.15 -43.26 18.17
N HIS A 183 -1.27 -43.48 17.50
CA HIS A 183 -2.07 -44.69 17.74
C HIS A 183 -1.36 -45.98 17.32
N PRO A 184 -0.76 -46.08 16.11
CA PRO A 184 0.00 -47.29 15.75
C PRO A 184 1.29 -47.47 16.53
N LEU A 185 1.99 -46.37 16.90
CA LEU A 185 3.20 -46.43 17.72
C LEU A 185 2.89 -47.02 19.13
N ARG A 186 1.79 -46.59 19.76
CA ARG A 186 1.37 -47.13 21.05
C ARG A 186 1.06 -48.64 20.98
N LYS A 187 0.44 -49.10 19.91
CA LYS A 187 0.21 -50.54 19.71
C LYS A 187 1.52 -51.30 19.55
N LEU A 188 2.45 -50.81 18.73
CA LEU A 188 3.77 -51.43 18.58
C LEU A 188 4.54 -51.51 19.91
N ILE A 189 4.53 -50.45 20.69
CA ILE A 189 5.17 -50.45 22.02
C ILE A 189 4.50 -51.46 22.97
N GLN A 190 3.19 -51.58 22.96
CA GLN A 190 2.45 -52.58 23.77
C GLN A 190 2.76 -54.02 23.32
N ASP A 191 2.83 -54.26 22.01
CA ASP A 191 3.16 -55.61 21.49
C ASP A 191 4.60 -56.02 21.79
N ILE A 192 5.56 -55.08 21.76
CA ILE A 192 6.94 -55.31 22.17
C ILE A 192 7.02 -55.58 23.68
N LYS A 193 6.27 -54.86 24.49
CA LYS A 193 6.20 -55.04 25.94
C LYS A 193 5.62 -56.39 26.32
N SER A 194 4.62 -56.88 25.60
CA SER A 194 3.98 -58.15 25.92
C SER A 194 4.75 -59.38 25.47
N ARG A 195 5.56 -59.27 24.41
CA ARG A 195 6.25 -60.44 23.81
C ARG A 195 7.66 -60.69 24.33
N LYS A 196 8.38 -59.68 24.88
CA LYS A 196 9.81 -59.83 25.17
C LYS A 196 10.30 -59.55 26.61
N GLY A 197 9.41 -59.37 27.57
CA GLY A 197 9.89 -59.21 28.99
C GLY A 197 10.98 -58.13 29.16
N ILE A 198 11.02 -57.13 28.31
CA ILE A 198 12.02 -56.06 28.39
C ILE A 198 11.72 -55.23 29.64
N ASP A 199 12.69 -55.18 30.53
CA ASP A 199 12.59 -54.45 31.80
C ASP A 199 12.61 -52.97 31.49
N ILE A 200 11.41 -52.37 31.41
CA ILE A 200 11.19 -50.96 31.12
C ILE A 200 11.11 -50.25 32.46
N LYS A 201 12.13 -49.50 32.82
CA LYS A 201 12.09 -48.61 34.01
C LYS A 201 11.04 -47.52 33.83
N SER A 202 10.29 -47.29 34.91
CA SER A 202 9.27 -46.24 34.98
C SER A 202 9.94 -44.86 34.79
N GLY A 203 9.94 -44.34 33.55
CA GLY A 203 10.58 -43.07 33.16
C GLY A 203 11.27 -43.08 31.80
N ASP A 204 11.36 -44.26 31.14
CA ASP A 204 11.91 -44.31 29.76
C ASP A 204 10.92 -43.70 28.77
N THR A 205 11.38 -42.77 27.95
CA THR A 205 10.61 -42.19 26.84
C THR A 205 10.37 -43.25 25.77
N GLU A 206 9.25 -43.14 25.01
CA GLU A 206 8.85 -44.04 23.93
C GLU A 206 9.97 -44.28 22.91
N LEU A 207 10.80 -43.25 22.64
CA LEU A 207 11.98 -43.32 21.79
C LEU A 207 13.08 -44.23 22.36
N THR A 208 13.31 -44.16 23.67
CA THR A 208 14.32 -45.00 24.36
C THR A 208 13.91 -46.47 24.37
N ILE A 209 12.60 -46.76 24.48
CA ILE A 209 12.05 -48.13 24.42
C ILE A 209 12.23 -48.69 23.00
N LEU A 210 11.96 -47.86 21.98
CA LEU A 210 12.12 -48.26 20.58
C LEU A 210 13.59 -48.53 20.24
N SER A 211 14.52 -47.69 20.71
CA SER A 211 15.97 -47.86 20.53
C SER A 211 16.44 -49.17 21.18
N LYS A 212 16.08 -49.43 22.42
CA LYS A 212 16.45 -50.66 23.11
C LYS A 212 15.89 -51.92 22.42
N ALA A 213 14.67 -51.82 21.88
CA ALA A 213 14.06 -52.90 21.13
C ALA A 213 14.82 -53.17 19.81
N PHE A 214 15.23 -52.10 19.13
CA PHE A 214 15.98 -52.18 17.89
C PHE A 214 17.37 -52.78 18.13
N ASP A 215 18.08 -52.31 19.16
CA ASP A 215 19.40 -52.83 19.55
C ASP A 215 19.33 -54.31 19.90
N SER A 216 18.26 -54.75 20.61
CA SER A 216 18.04 -56.19 20.92
C SER A 216 17.77 -57.05 19.69
N LEU A 217 17.11 -56.50 18.65
CA LEU A 217 16.87 -57.16 17.38
C LEU A 217 18.17 -57.34 16.57
N ILE A 218 19.01 -56.28 16.51
CA ILE A 218 20.32 -56.32 15.85
C ILE A 218 21.19 -57.38 16.54
N GLN A 219 21.26 -57.39 17.85
CA GLN A 219 22.07 -58.38 18.59
C GLN A 219 21.58 -59.84 18.37
N GLN A 220 20.27 -60.03 18.23
CA GLN A 220 19.68 -61.32 17.95
C GLN A 220 19.95 -61.79 16.49
N SER A 221 19.97 -60.85 15.55
CA SER A 221 20.36 -61.09 14.17
C SER A 221 21.83 -61.51 14.06
N ASP A 222 22.74 -60.86 14.77
CA ASP A 222 24.16 -61.18 14.82
C ASP A 222 24.43 -62.55 15.42
N ILE A 223 23.68 -62.95 16.47
CA ILE A 223 23.80 -64.27 17.08
C ILE A 223 23.30 -65.38 16.12
N LEU A 224 22.23 -65.11 15.39
CA LEU A 224 21.69 -66.04 14.38
C LEU A 224 22.66 -66.21 13.21
N GLU A 225 23.27 -65.15 12.74
CA GLU A 225 24.27 -65.16 11.66
C GLU A 225 25.54 -65.99 12.07
N LYS A 226 26.06 -65.72 13.25
CA LYS A 226 27.18 -66.50 13.80
C LYS A 226 26.86 -67.97 14.03
N SER A 227 25.63 -68.28 14.48
CA SER A 227 25.19 -69.67 14.66
C SER A 227 25.01 -70.40 13.31
N ALA A 228 24.53 -69.70 12.29
CA ALA A 228 24.40 -70.24 10.95
C ALA A 228 25.77 -70.51 10.29
N GLU A 229 26.73 -69.61 10.54
CA GLU A 229 28.12 -69.79 10.09
C GLU A 229 28.81 -70.99 10.77
N SER A 230 28.66 -71.12 12.08
CA SER A 230 29.19 -72.25 12.85
C SER A 230 28.57 -73.63 12.42
N ILE A 231 27.29 -73.65 12.12
CA ILE A 231 26.61 -74.84 11.59
C ILE A 231 27.15 -75.18 10.20
N LYS A 232 27.38 -74.19 9.35
CA LYS A 232 27.94 -74.40 8.01
C LYS A 232 29.37 -74.95 8.06
N GLU A 233 30.19 -74.43 8.97
CA GLU A 233 31.55 -74.97 9.20
C GLU A 233 31.53 -76.42 9.75
N GLY A 234 30.60 -76.71 10.68
CA GLY A 234 30.42 -78.06 11.21
C GLY A 234 30.02 -79.07 10.16
N TYR A 235 29.16 -78.67 9.21
CA TYR A 235 28.78 -79.55 8.08
C TYR A 235 29.92 -79.74 7.08
N LEU A 236 30.79 -78.77 6.84
CA LEU A 236 31.97 -78.86 5.98
C LEU A 236 33.01 -79.80 6.56
N LEU A 237 33.21 -79.79 7.89
CA LEU A 237 34.14 -80.70 8.59
C LEU A 237 33.61 -82.15 8.71
N ALA A 238 32.33 -82.36 8.62
CA ALA A 238 31.71 -83.71 8.68
C ALA A 238 31.72 -84.42 7.30
N LEU A 239 32.03 -83.70 6.21
CA LEU A 239 32.05 -84.16 4.83
C LEU A 239 33.47 -84.46 4.32
N LEU A 240 34.51 -84.18 5.13
CA LEU A 240 35.90 -84.51 4.91
C LEU A 240 36.32 -85.77 5.70
#